data_368befa183e13b71510352878f694c45
#
_entry.id   368befa183e13b71510352878f694c45
#
_cell.length_a   1.000
_cell.length_b   1.000
_cell.length_c   1.000
_cell.angle_alpha   90.00
_cell.angle_beta   90.00
_cell.angle_gamma   90.00
#
_symmetry.space_group_name_H-M   'P 1'
#
loop_
_entity.id
_entity.type
_entity.pdbx_description
1 polymer ?
#
loop_
_entity_poly.entity_id
_entity_poly.type
_entity_poly.pdbx_seq_one_letter_code
_entity_poly.pdbx_strand_id
1 'polypeptide(L)'
;MLTANIGDIQAVAFDIDGTLYRPRDLHVRMMFHFFRFNQFFLQYGIVRSKIHDMGVLDDFYAAQAEMLAKRIGCSVDTAKERLERIVYKGLSSLFESIPLCAHVEETFQAFHAAGLKIALMSDFPPEQKGGLWGLKKYCDVLLGTETTGALKPSPHPFRVLAEKLGVAPEHILYAGNSVKYDVVGAKNAGMKTAHFGPRWRNLLGMSCRKADISFCDYRQLRKIVLQ
;
A
#
# COMPACT_ATOMS: atom_id res chain seq x y z
N MET A 1 -7.71 -9.59 26.17
CA MET A 1 -7.35 -8.69 25.06
C MET A 1 -6.29 -7.76 25.60
N LEU A 2 -5.07 -7.85 25.11
CA LEU A 2 -4.02 -6.90 25.48
C LEU A 2 -4.40 -5.56 24.85
N THR A 3 -4.71 -4.57 25.64
CA THR A 3 -4.74 -3.17 25.23
C THR A 3 -3.31 -2.80 24.89
N ALA A 4 -2.96 -2.88 23.60
CA ALA A 4 -1.67 -2.44 23.13
C ALA A 4 -1.63 -0.92 23.31
N ASN A 5 -0.82 -0.46 24.27
CA ASN A 5 -0.54 0.97 24.37
C ASN A 5 0.36 1.34 23.18
N ILE A 6 -0.26 1.90 22.13
CA ILE A 6 0.44 2.35 20.92
C ILE A 6 1.00 3.77 21.06
N GLY A 7 0.84 4.39 22.25
CA GLY A 7 1.27 5.76 22.50
C GLY A 7 0.34 6.80 21.86
N ASP A 8 0.81 8.03 21.81
CA ASP A 8 0.10 9.16 21.21
C ASP A 8 0.18 9.07 19.68
N ILE A 9 -0.93 8.73 19.01
CA ILE A 9 -1.06 8.64 17.56
C ILE A 9 -1.69 9.92 17.04
N GLN A 10 -1.00 10.60 16.12
CA GLN A 10 -1.43 11.84 15.48
C GLN A 10 -1.83 11.62 14.02
N ALA A 11 -1.36 10.52 13.41
CA ALA A 11 -1.72 10.14 12.05
C ALA A 11 -1.88 8.62 11.89
N VAL A 12 -2.80 8.23 10.99
CA VAL A 12 -2.94 6.84 10.56
C VAL A 12 -2.72 6.76 9.05
N ALA A 13 -1.74 5.98 8.65
CA ALA A 13 -1.44 5.74 7.25
C ALA A 13 -1.84 4.31 6.85
N PHE A 14 -2.36 4.13 5.64
CA PHE A 14 -2.83 2.84 5.16
C PHE A 14 -2.15 2.47 3.85
N ASP A 15 -1.71 1.22 3.76
CA ASP A 15 -1.53 0.57 2.47
C ASP A 15 -2.88 0.41 1.77
N ILE A 16 -2.88 0.36 0.44
CA ILE A 16 -4.10 0.22 -0.36
C ILE A 16 -4.33 -1.24 -0.76
N ASP A 17 -3.33 -1.85 -1.40
CA ASP A 17 -3.47 -3.09 -2.16
C ASP A 17 -3.49 -4.33 -1.25
N GLY A 18 -4.68 -4.87 -1.01
CA GLY A 18 -4.87 -5.99 -0.09
C GLY A 18 -5.15 -5.58 1.34
N THR A 19 -5.16 -4.28 1.62
CA THR A 19 -5.50 -3.69 2.92
C THR A 19 -6.89 -3.08 2.89
N LEU A 20 -7.17 -2.12 2.00
CA LEU A 20 -8.50 -1.50 1.90
C LEU A 20 -9.53 -2.40 1.20
N TYR A 21 -9.09 -3.30 0.36
CA TYR A 21 -9.91 -4.30 -0.33
C TYR A 21 -9.24 -5.69 -0.27
N ARG A 22 -9.99 -6.74 -0.55
CA ARG A 22 -9.46 -8.11 -0.49
C ARG A 22 -8.65 -8.44 -1.74
N PRO A 23 -7.42 -8.99 -1.63
CA PRO A 23 -6.57 -9.33 -2.77
C PRO A 23 -7.26 -10.23 -3.79
N ARG A 24 -8.08 -11.19 -3.34
CA ARG A 24 -8.80 -12.11 -4.21
C ARG A 24 -9.72 -11.40 -5.21
N ASP A 25 -10.33 -10.28 -4.78
CA ASP A 25 -11.28 -9.55 -5.61
C ASP A 25 -10.58 -8.85 -6.78
N LEU A 26 -9.33 -8.40 -6.58
CA LEU A 26 -8.46 -7.93 -7.65
C LEU A 26 -7.97 -9.09 -8.52
N HIS A 27 -7.48 -10.18 -7.93
CA HIS A 27 -6.92 -11.30 -8.68
C HIS A 27 -7.92 -11.91 -9.66
N VAL A 28 -9.19 -12.09 -9.24
CA VAL A 28 -10.25 -12.60 -10.13
C VAL A 28 -10.46 -11.66 -11.33
N ARG A 29 -10.47 -10.34 -11.11
CA ARG A 29 -10.63 -9.35 -12.18
C ARG A 29 -9.41 -9.25 -13.09
N MET A 30 -8.22 -9.36 -12.50
CA MET A 30 -6.97 -9.34 -13.26
C MET A 30 -6.73 -10.60 -14.10
N MET A 31 -7.43 -11.70 -13.83
CA MET A 31 -7.15 -13.00 -14.44
C MET A 31 -7.16 -12.92 -15.98
N PHE A 32 -8.20 -12.33 -16.57
CA PHE A 32 -8.29 -12.16 -18.04
C PHE A 32 -7.16 -11.27 -18.57
N HIS A 33 -6.89 -10.15 -17.90
CA HIS A 33 -5.82 -9.23 -18.26
C HIS A 33 -4.46 -9.89 -18.14
N PHE A 34 -4.24 -10.69 -17.09
CA PHE A 34 -3.03 -11.47 -16.89
C PHE A 34 -2.83 -12.51 -18.01
N PHE A 35 -3.87 -13.27 -18.37
CA PHE A 35 -3.75 -14.25 -19.47
C PHE A 35 -3.42 -13.58 -20.80
N ARG A 36 -4.03 -12.43 -21.09
CA ARG A 36 -3.77 -11.66 -22.32
C ARG A 36 -2.33 -11.16 -22.42
N PHE A 37 -1.70 -10.82 -21.29
CA PHE A 37 -0.37 -10.22 -21.23
C PHE A 37 0.59 -11.01 -20.34
N ASN A 38 0.41 -12.33 -20.24
CA ASN A 38 1.10 -13.19 -19.27
C ASN A 38 2.64 -13.05 -19.31
N GLN A 39 3.26 -13.12 -20.50
CA GLN A 39 4.70 -12.98 -20.63
C GLN A 39 5.20 -11.59 -20.18
N PHE A 40 4.44 -10.54 -20.49
CA PHE A 40 4.76 -9.20 -20.03
C PHE A 40 4.73 -9.12 -18.51
N PHE A 41 3.68 -9.61 -17.86
CA PHE A 41 3.56 -9.60 -16.41
C PHE A 41 4.61 -10.45 -15.70
N LEU A 42 5.03 -11.57 -16.28
CA LEU A 42 6.14 -12.37 -15.77
C LEU A 42 7.45 -11.56 -15.76
N GLN A 43 7.79 -10.92 -16.88
CA GLN A 43 9.01 -10.10 -16.96
C GLN A 43 8.92 -8.86 -16.07
N TYR A 44 7.77 -8.20 -16.06
CA TYR A 44 7.47 -7.08 -15.18
C TYR A 44 7.61 -7.44 -13.68
N GLY A 45 7.06 -8.58 -13.27
CA GLY A 45 7.17 -9.07 -11.90
C GLY A 45 8.63 -9.30 -11.47
N ILE A 46 9.48 -9.83 -12.38
CA ILE A 46 10.92 -9.99 -12.11
C ILE A 46 11.60 -8.63 -11.95
N VAL A 47 11.26 -7.65 -12.80
CA VAL A 47 11.79 -6.28 -12.69
C VAL A 47 11.37 -5.65 -11.36
N ARG A 48 10.08 -5.72 -11.00
CA ARG A 48 9.57 -5.19 -9.73
C ARG A 48 10.26 -5.83 -8.52
N SER A 49 10.42 -7.16 -8.54
CA SER A 49 11.13 -7.86 -7.46
C SER A 49 12.56 -7.34 -7.27
N LYS A 50 13.28 -7.09 -8.37
CA LYS A 50 14.63 -6.52 -8.29
C LYS A 50 14.63 -5.10 -7.75
N ILE A 51 13.69 -4.26 -8.20
CA ILE A 51 13.60 -2.87 -7.74
C ILE A 51 13.30 -2.79 -6.24
N HIS A 52 12.52 -3.72 -5.67
CA HIS A 52 12.29 -3.77 -4.22
C HIS A 52 13.58 -3.95 -3.39
N ASP A 53 14.61 -4.55 -3.97
CA ASP A 53 15.90 -4.79 -3.33
C ASP A 53 16.96 -3.73 -3.71
N MET A 54 16.58 -2.75 -4.55
CA MET A 54 17.46 -1.61 -4.92
C MET A 54 17.31 -0.47 -3.89
N GLY A 55 18.32 0.39 -3.85
CA GLY A 55 18.23 1.65 -3.11
C GLY A 55 17.28 2.66 -3.76
N VAL A 56 17.35 3.91 -3.30
CA VAL A 56 16.59 5.01 -3.91
C VAL A 56 17.15 5.29 -5.31
N LEU A 57 16.27 5.33 -6.29
CA LEU A 57 16.55 5.60 -7.69
C LEU A 57 16.24 7.08 -8.00
N ASP A 58 17.12 7.74 -8.72
CA ASP A 58 16.93 9.13 -9.15
C ASP A 58 15.71 9.28 -10.09
N ASP A 59 15.57 8.33 -11.03
CA ASP A 59 14.39 8.23 -11.88
C ASP A 59 13.88 6.78 -11.90
N PHE A 60 12.89 6.53 -11.05
CA PHE A 60 12.25 5.23 -10.90
C PHE A 60 11.65 4.71 -12.22
N TYR A 61 10.94 5.58 -12.93
CA TYR A 61 10.22 5.19 -14.14
C TYR A 61 11.17 4.88 -15.29
N ALA A 62 12.24 5.66 -15.44
CA ALA A 62 13.28 5.39 -16.41
C ALA A 62 13.99 4.07 -16.12
N ALA A 63 14.44 3.86 -14.89
CA ALA A 63 15.12 2.63 -14.48
C ALA A 63 14.24 1.39 -14.68
N GLN A 64 12.96 1.46 -14.28
CA GLN A 64 12.00 0.38 -14.51
C GLN A 64 11.82 0.07 -15.99
N ALA A 65 11.69 1.08 -16.84
CA ALA A 65 11.51 0.92 -18.27
C ALA A 65 12.76 0.33 -18.95
N GLU A 66 13.95 0.78 -18.59
CA GLU A 66 15.22 0.24 -19.08
C GLU A 66 15.42 -1.23 -18.72
N MET A 67 15.16 -1.57 -17.44
CA MET A 67 15.25 -2.96 -16.99
C MET A 67 14.25 -3.87 -17.72
N LEU A 68 13.04 -3.37 -17.94
CA LEU A 68 12.01 -4.12 -18.66
C LEU A 68 12.36 -4.25 -20.15
N ALA A 69 12.81 -3.18 -20.80
CA ALA A 69 13.23 -3.17 -22.21
C ALA A 69 14.28 -4.24 -22.50
N LYS A 70 15.31 -4.34 -21.64
CA LYS A 70 16.36 -5.39 -21.73
C LYS A 70 15.78 -6.80 -21.62
N ARG A 71 14.74 -6.99 -20.80
CA ARG A 71 14.15 -8.32 -20.57
C ARG A 71 13.21 -8.77 -21.68
N ILE A 72 12.46 -7.85 -22.27
CA ILE A 72 11.49 -8.16 -23.33
C ILE A 72 12.04 -7.92 -24.75
N GLY A 73 13.30 -7.47 -24.88
CA GLY A 73 13.97 -7.27 -26.16
C GLY A 73 13.35 -6.15 -27.01
N CYS A 74 13.08 -4.98 -26.43
CA CYS A 74 12.53 -3.83 -27.13
C CYS A 74 13.24 -2.52 -26.76
N SER A 75 12.88 -1.41 -27.42
CA SER A 75 13.37 -0.09 -27.03
C SER A 75 12.79 0.36 -25.68
N VAL A 76 13.47 1.28 -25.00
CA VAL A 76 12.99 1.87 -23.74
C VAL A 76 11.65 2.58 -23.93
N ASP A 77 11.45 3.27 -25.03
CA ASP A 77 10.18 3.95 -25.32
C ASP A 77 9.04 2.95 -25.51
N THR A 78 9.27 1.85 -26.23
CA THR A 78 8.30 0.77 -26.34
C THR A 78 7.97 0.15 -24.96
N ALA A 79 8.96 0.01 -24.09
CA ALA A 79 8.73 -0.50 -22.73
C ALA A 79 7.89 0.49 -21.90
N LYS A 80 8.15 1.80 -21.99
CA LYS A 80 7.35 2.85 -21.34
C LYS A 80 5.89 2.82 -21.82
N GLU A 81 5.66 2.77 -23.13
CA GLU A 81 4.32 2.68 -23.70
C GLU A 81 3.56 1.44 -23.21
N ARG A 82 4.23 0.28 -23.16
CA ARG A 82 3.64 -0.96 -22.67
C ARG A 82 3.33 -0.89 -21.18
N LEU A 83 4.22 -0.32 -20.36
CA LEU A 83 3.98 -0.09 -18.92
C LEU A 83 2.73 0.79 -18.73
N GLU A 84 2.68 1.91 -19.44
CA GLU A 84 1.54 2.82 -19.34
C GLU A 84 0.23 2.14 -19.75
N ARG A 85 0.22 1.47 -20.91
CA ARG A 85 -0.99 0.84 -21.44
C ARG A 85 -1.44 -0.39 -20.67
N ILE A 86 -0.50 -1.26 -20.23
CA ILE A 86 -0.83 -2.57 -19.65
C ILE A 86 -0.96 -2.48 -18.13
N VAL A 87 -0.09 -1.71 -17.47
CA VAL A 87 -0.04 -1.64 -16.02
C VAL A 87 -0.78 -0.42 -15.50
N TYR A 88 -0.33 0.78 -15.83
CA TYR A 88 -0.87 1.99 -15.20
C TYR A 88 -2.31 2.29 -15.63
N LYS A 89 -2.59 2.39 -16.92
CA LYS A 89 -3.96 2.59 -17.44
C LYS A 89 -4.74 1.29 -17.54
N GLY A 90 -4.08 0.20 -17.92
CA GLY A 90 -4.75 -1.07 -18.17
C GLY A 90 -5.39 -1.71 -16.94
N LEU A 91 -4.88 -1.42 -15.75
CA LEU A 91 -5.45 -1.93 -14.50
C LEU A 91 -6.43 -0.96 -13.83
N SER A 92 -6.44 0.32 -14.20
CA SER A 92 -7.23 1.34 -13.47
C SER A 92 -8.73 1.04 -13.46
N SER A 93 -9.32 0.64 -14.59
CA SER A 93 -10.74 0.30 -14.67
C SER A 93 -11.15 -0.91 -13.82
N LEU A 94 -10.20 -1.78 -13.48
CA LEU A 94 -10.47 -2.95 -12.64
C LEU A 94 -10.79 -2.56 -11.19
N PHE A 95 -10.27 -1.43 -10.72
CA PHE A 95 -10.47 -0.98 -9.35
C PHE A 95 -11.85 -0.40 -9.09
N GLU A 96 -12.52 0.17 -10.09
CA GLU A 96 -13.84 0.81 -9.95
C GLU A 96 -14.91 -0.11 -9.37
N SER A 97 -14.83 -1.41 -9.67
CA SER A 97 -15.80 -2.42 -9.25
C SER A 97 -15.37 -3.26 -8.05
N ILE A 98 -14.18 -3.00 -7.47
CA ILE A 98 -13.71 -3.74 -6.28
C ILE A 98 -14.37 -3.16 -5.03
N PRO A 99 -15.04 -3.97 -4.20
CA PRO A 99 -15.61 -3.47 -2.95
C PRO A 99 -14.52 -3.25 -1.89
N LEU A 100 -14.68 -2.21 -1.09
CA LEU A 100 -13.90 -2.02 0.14
C LEU A 100 -14.13 -3.16 1.13
N CYS A 101 -13.16 -3.40 2.00
CA CYS A 101 -13.38 -4.19 3.21
C CYS A 101 -14.43 -3.50 4.09
N ALA A 102 -15.20 -4.32 4.82
CA ALA A 102 -16.24 -3.81 5.70
C ALA A 102 -15.66 -2.80 6.72
N HIS A 103 -16.39 -1.73 6.96
CA HIS A 103 -16.10 -0.69 7.95
C HIS A 103 -14.85 0.16 7.69
N VAL A 104 -14.32 0.15 6.45
CA VAL A 104 -13.22 1.04 6.06
C VAL A 104 -13.69 2.49 6.09
N GLU A 105 -14.75 2.84 5.37
CA GLU A 105 -15.21 4.22 5.25
C GLU A 105 -15.58 4.81 6.62
N GLU A 106 -16.32 4.07 7.44
CA GLU A 106 -16.70 4.51 8.80
C GLU A 106 -15.48 4.69 9.71
N THR A 107 -14.41 3.94 9.47
CA THR A 107 -13.16 4.09 10.23
C THR A 107 -12.42 5.35 9.81
N PHE A 108 -12.33 5.62 8.51
CA PHE A 108 -11.74 6.86 7.99
C PHE A 108 -12.51 8.09 8.47
N GLN A 109 -13.84 8.03 8.40
CA GLN A 109 -14.70 9.11 8.92
C GLN A 109 -14.45 9.37 10.42
N ALA A 110 -14.36 8.31 11.22
CA ALA A 110 -14.14 8.44 12.66
C ALA A 110 -12.75 8.99 13.00
N PHE A 111 -11.70 8.59 12.27
CA PHE A 111 -10.36 9.13 12.47
C PHE A 111 -10.27 10.60 12.06
N HIS A 112 -10.87 10.95 10.92
CA HIS A 112 -10.96 12.34 10.48
C HIS A 112 -11.73 13.22 11.49
N ALA A 113 -12.85 12.74 11.99
CA ALA A 113 -13.64 13.44 13.02
C ALA A 113 -12.89 13.60 14.36
N ALA A 114 -11.98 12.69 14.68
CA ALA A 114 -11.10 12.77 15.84
C ALA A 114 -9.88 13.69 15.63
N GLY A 115 -9.74 14.32 14.46
CA GLY A 115 -8.63 15.21 14.12
C GLY A 115 -7.32 14.51 13.78
N LEU A 116 -7.34 13.19 13.53
CA LEU A 116 -6.17 12.45 13.08
C LEU A 116 -5.90 12.74 11.61
N LYS A 117 -4.64 12.96 11.26
CA LYS A 117 -4.23 12.99 9.85
C LYS A 117 -4.31 11.60 9.23
N ILE A 118 -4.75 11.53 7.98
CA ILE A 118 -4.92 10.26 7.29
C ILE A 118 -4.13 10.26 5.99
N ALA A 119 -3.40 9.17 5.74
CA ALA A 119 -2.67 8.98 4.50
C ALA A 119 -2.96 7.63 3.84
N LEU A 120 -2.89 7.60 2.51
CA LEU A 120 -2.85 6.38 1.71
C LEU A 120 -1.50 6.26 1.02
N MET A 121 -0.89 5.08 1.10
CA MET A 121 0.37 4.79 0.41
C MET A 121 0.30 3.43 -0.29
N SER A 122 0.62 3.40 -1.57
CA SER A 122 0.72 2.17 -2.38
C SER A 122 2.04 2.17 -3.15
N ASP A 123 2.52 1.00 -3.55
CA ASP A 123 3.66 0.90 -4.47
C ASP A 123 3.33 1.42 -5.87
N PHE A 124 2.05 1.56 -6.21
CA PHE A 124 1.57 2.20 -7.43
C PHE A 124 1.00 3.60 -7.14
N PRO A 125 0.89 4.46 -8.17
CA PRO A 125 0.21 5.73 -8.02
C PRO A 125 -1.22 5.54 -7.47
N PRO A 126 -1.61 6.19 -6.38
CA PRO A 126 -2.97 6.06 -5.83
C PRO A 126 -4.06 6.43 -6.83
N GLU A 127 -3.79 7.34 -7.75
CA GLU A 127 -4.68 7.79 -8.82
C GLU A 127 -5.10 6.66 -9.75
N GLN A 128 -4.30 5.60 -9.85
CA GLN A 128 -4.65 4.38 -10.59
C GLN A 128 -5.91 3.71 -10.04
N LYS A 129 -6.25 3.96 -8.78
CA LYS A 129 -7.44 3.43 -8.10
C LYS A 129 -8.69 4.30 -8.32
N GLY A 130 -8.67 5.17 -9.33
CA GLY A 130 -9.80 6.05 -9.68
C GLY A 130 -10.19 6.98 -8.52
N GLY A 131 -11.46 6.97 -8.15
CA GLY A 131 -11.97 7.82 -7.06
C GLY A 131 -11.59 7.39 -5.65
N LEU A 132 -10.71 6.38 -5.48
CA LEU A 132 -10.31 5.84 -4.17
C LEU A 132 -11.52 5.52 -3.27
N TRP A 133 -12.58 5.00 -3.88
CA TRP A 133 -13.86 4.68 -3.19
C TRP A 133 -14.47 5.85 -2.39
N GLY A 134 -14.18 7.09 -2.79
CA GLY A 134 -14.63 8.29 -2.04
C GLY A 134 -13.83 8.59 -0.78
N LEU A 135 -12.77 7.82 -0.46
CA LEU A 135 -11.95 8.03 0.74
C LEU A 135 -11.05 9.26 0.65
N LYS A 136 -10.78 9.76 -0.58
CA LYS A 136 -9.90 10.92 -0.80
C LYS A 136 -10.28 12.13 0.04
N LYS A 137 -11.58 12.35 0.30
CA LYS A 137 -12.08 13.46 1.10
C LYS A 137 -11.64 13.46 2.56
N TYR A 138 -11.16 12.31 3.07
CA TYR A 138 -10.66 12.15 4.44
C TYR A 138 -9.13 12.17 4.52
N CYS A 139 -8.42 12.12 3.37
CA CYS A 139 -6.99 11.94 3.33
C CYS A 139 -6.24 13.26 3.18
N ASP A 140 -5.24 13.47 4.03
CA ASP A 140 -4.30 14.59 3.95
C ASP A 140 -3.18 14.32 2.93
N VAL A 141 -2.75 13.05 2.81
CA VAL A 141 -1.67 12.64 1.90
C VAL A 141 -2.04 11.40 1.11
N LEU A 142 -1.79 11.45 -0.20
CA LEU A 142 -1.80 10.31 -1.11
C LEU A 142 -0.39 10.14 -1.67
N LEU A 143 0.22 8.97 -1.50
CA LEU A 143 1.60 8.71 -1.91
C LEU A 143 1.75 7.41 -2.68
N GLY A 144 2.21 7.50 -3.94
CA GLY A 144 2.76 6.37 -4.67
C GLY A 144 4.26 6.23 -4.36
N THR A 145 4.72 5.08 -3.87
CA THR A 145 6.13 4.95 -3.48
C THR A 145 7.09 5.07 -4.67
N GLU A 146 6.63 4.74 -5.88
CA GLU A 146 7.38 4.96 -7.13
C GLU A 146 7.86 6.41 -7.28
N THR A 147 7.06 7.39 -6.85
CA THR A 147 7.41 8.82 -6.94
C THR A 147 8.51 9.23 -5.96
N THR A 148 8.83 8.38 -4.99
CA THR A 148 9.93 8.61 -4.05
C THR A 148 11.25 7.98 -4.50
N GLY A 149 11.25 7.28 -5.63
CA GLY A 149 12.41 6.54 -6.13
C GLY A 149 12.63 5.17 -5.49
N ALA A 150 11.82 4.75 -4.52
CA ALA A 150 12.00 3.48 -3.84
C ALA A 150 10.65 2.82 -3.51
N LEU A 151 10.62 1.49 -3.53
CA LEU A 151 9.45 0.71 -3.14
C LEU A 151 9.53 0.25 -1.69
N LYS A 152 8.39 -0.10 -1.09
CA LYS A 152 8.36 -0.84 0.17
C LYS A 152 9.14 -2.17 0.03
N PRO A 153 9.93 -2.66 0.99
CA PRO A 153 10.03 -2.22 2.39
C PRO A 153 11.13 -1.18 2.66
N SER A 154 11.65 -0.48 1.65
CA SER A 154 12.60 0.61 1.90
C SER A 154 12.01 1.58 2.93
N PRO A 155 12.76 2.04 3.93
CA PRO A 155 12.28 3.04 4.89
C PRO A 155 12.08 4.42 4.25
N HIS A 156 12.66 4.66 3.05
CA HIS A 156 12.62 5.95 2.41
C HIS A 156 11.20 6.47 2.12
N PRO A 157 10.29 5.73 1.42
CA PRO A 157 8.93 6.20 1.17
C PRO A 157 8.13 6.46 2.44
N PHE A 158 8.38 5.72 3.53
CA PHE A 158 7.73 5.96 4.82
C PHE A 158 8.20 7.27 5.46
N ARG A 159 9.49 7.61 5.35
CA ARG A 159 10.02 8.90 5.81
C ARG A 159 9.44 10.06 5.01
N VAL A 160 9.39 9.94 3.68
CA VAL A 160 8.72 10.92 2.80
C VAL A 160 7.24 11.09 3.18
N LEU A 161 6.55 9.99 3.54
CA LEU A 161 5.18 10.06 4.01
C LEU A 161 5.06 10.85 5.32
N ALA A 162 5.95 10.61 6.29
CA ALA A 162 5.99 11.35 7.56
C ALA A 162 6.24 12.85 7.35
N GLU A 163 7.19 13.19 6.48
CA GLU A 163 7.48 14.57 6.10
C GLU A 163 6.25 15.27 5.48
N LYS A 164 5.57 14.60 4.53
CA LYS A 164 4.37 15.14 3.90
C LYS A 164 3.19 15.32 4.88
N LEU A 165 3.07 14.41 5.86
CA LEU A 165 2.09 14.53 6.94
C LEU A 165 2.48 15.63 7.96
N GLY A 166 3.75 15.99 8.05
CA GLY A 166 4.27 16.88 9.10
C GLY A 166 4.08 16.26 10.50
N VAL A 167 4.28 14.94 10.62
CA VAL A 167 4.13 14.17 11.86
C VAL A 167 5.38 13.33 12.07
N ALA A 168 5.91 13.29 13.27
CA ALA A 168 7.06 12.46 13.60
C ALA A 168 6.70 10.96 13.44
N PRO A 169 7.60 10.12 12.90
CA PRO A 169 7.29 8.73 12.59
C PRO A 169 6.70 7.93 13.75
N GLU A 170 7.17 8.14 14.97
CA GLU A 170 6.70 7.47 16.20
C GLU A 170 5.24 7.76 16.55
N HIS A 171 4.67 8.85 16.02
CA HIS A 171 3.26 9.23 16.15
C HIS A 171 2.40 8.83 14.95
N ILE A 172 2.95 8.07 14.01
CA ILE A 172 2.22 7.55 12.86
C ILE A 172 1.97 6.06 13.06
N LEU A 173 0.72 5.64 12.95
CA LEU A 173 0.35 4.23 12.87
C LEU A 173 0.19 3.84 11.40
N TYR A 174 1.06 2.98 10.90
CA TYR A 174 0.97 2.45 9.54
C TYR A 174 0.22 1.11 9.53
N ALA A 175 -0.90 1.04 8.84
CA ALA A 175 -1.73 -0.15 8.70
C ALA A 175 -1.55 -0.80 7.32
N GLY A 176 -1.18 -2.09 7.29
CA GLY A 176 -0.99 -2.83 6.06
C GLY A 176 -1.12 -4.34 6.24
N ASN A 177 -1.23 -5.09 5.13
CA ASN A 177 -1.44 -6.54 5.13
C ASN A 177 -0.15 -7.34 4.99
N SER A 178 0.92 -6.72 4.51
CA SER A 178 2.19 -7.41 4.27
C SER A 178 3.16 -7.25 5.42
N VAL A 179 3.58 -8.38 6.01
CA VAL A 179 4.61 -8.34 7.07
C VAL A 179 5.94 -7.82 6.52
N LYS A 180 6.34 -8.25 5.31
CA LYS A 180 7.61 -7.83 4.70
C LYS A 180 7.57 -6.36 4.29
N TYR A 181 6.57 -5.97 3.51
CA TYR A 181 6.55 -4.67 2.84
C TYR A 181 6.03 -3.55 3.74
N ASP A 182 4.96 -3.81 4.52
CA ASP A 182 4.32 -2.79 5.34
C ASP A 182 4.88 -2.74 6.75
N VAL A 183 4.80 -3.88 7.49
CA VAL A 183 5.19 -3.90 8.91
C VAL A 183 6.69 -3.64 9.10
N VAL A 184 7.55 -4.38 8.35
CA VAL A 184 9.00 -4.21 8.47
C VAL A 184 9.43 -2.85 7.92
N GLY A 185 8.88 -2.42 6.77
CA GLY A 185 9.22 -1.13 6.16
C GLY A 185 8.89 0.05 7.07
N ALA A 186 7.66 0.09 7.61
CA ALA A 186 7.21 1.15 8.52
C ALA A 186 8.01 1.16 9.84
N LYS A 187 8.31 -0.02 10.43
CA LYS A 187 9.16 -0.11 11.62
C LYS A 187 10.57 0.41 11.39
N ASN A 188 11.17 0.09 10.25
CA ASN A 188 12.50 0.58 9.90
C ASN A 188 12.53 2.11 9.69
N ALA A 189 11.38 2.72 9.48
CA ALA A 189 11.21 4.18 9.44
C ALA A 189 10.84 4.79 10.81
N GLY A 190 10.69 3.99 11.85
CA GLY A 190 10.34 4.45 13.21
C GLY A 190 8.83 4.54 13.50
N MET A 191 7.98 4.08 12.57
CA MET A 191 6.53 4.13 12.75
C MET A 191 6.00 3.00 13.63
N LYS A 192 4.82 3.21 14.25
CA LYS A 192 4.00 2.15 14.81
C LYS A 192 3.31 1.39 13.71
N THR A 193 2.97 0.12 13.94
CA THR A 193 2.47 -0.76 12.89
C THR A 193 1.21 -1.52 13.28
N ALA A 194 0.25 -1.57 12.36
CA ALA A 194 -0.98 -2.34 12.47
C ALA A 194 -1.06 -3.36 11.33
N HIS A 195 -0.97 -4.65 11.66
CA HIS A 195 -1.06 -5.71 10.66
C HIS A 195 -2.51 -6.13 10.44
N PHE A 196 -3.00 -5.94 9.20
CA PHE A 196 -4.30 -6.45 8.77
C PHE A 196 -4.17 -7.91 8.33
N GLY A 197 -4.76 -8.81 9.11
CA GLY A 197 -4.68 -10.25 8.89
C GLY A 197 -6.03 -10.94 8.65
N PRO A 198 -6.04 -12.18 8.17
CA PRO A 198 -7.26 -12.93 7.98
C PRO A 198 -7.90 -13.32 9.32
N ARG A 199 -9.25 -13.33 9.37
CA ARG A 199 -10.02 -13.63 10.59
C ARG A 199 -9.65 -14.94 11.28
N TRP A 200 -9.36 -16.00 10.49
CA TRP A 200 -9.04 -17.31 11.05
C TRP A 200 -7.76 -17.30 11.90
N ARG A 201 -6.75 -16.50 11.52
CA ARG A 201 -5.53 -16.34 12.34
C ARG A 201 -5.83 -15.70 13.68
N ASN A 202 -6.71 -14.69 13.67
CA ASN A 202 -7.11 -13.99 14.89
C ASN A 202 -7.93 -14.90 15.83
N LEU A 203 -8.81 -15.75 15.27
CA LEU A 203 -9.56 -16.76 16.03
C LEU A 203 -8.64 -17.80 16.69
N LEU A 204 -7.52 -18.13 16.07
CA LEU A 204 -6.51 -19.05 16.61
C LEU A 204 -5.47 -18.35 17.52
N GLY A 205 -5.65 -17.08 17.83
CA GLY A 205 -4.67 -16.31 18.62
C GLY A 205 -3.34 -16.05 17.91
N MET A 206 -3.27 -16.26 16.59
CA MET A 206 -2.06 -16.10 15.77
C MET A 206 -1.89 -14.65 15.31
N SER A 207 -1.54 -13.77 16.24
CA SER A 207 -1.20 -12.39 15.91
C SER A 207 0.16 -12.29 15.20
N CYS A 208 0.36 -11.20 14.44
CA CYS A 208 1.67 -10.90 13.87
C CYS A 208 2.60 -10.37 14.97
N ARG A 209 3.56 -11.18 15.42
CA ARG A 209 4.52 -10.80 16.48
C ARG A 209 5.43 -9.62 16.09
N LYS A 210 5.56 -9.31 14.80
CA LYS A 210 6.37 -8.19 14.32
C LYS A 210 5.63 -6.85 14.35
N ALA A 211 4.29 -6.87 14.31
CA ALA A 211 3.48 -5.66 14.38
C ALA A 211 3.15 -5.28 15.82
N ASP A 212 2.94 -3.99 16.07
CA ASP A 212 2.57 -3.48 17.39
C ASP A 212 1.13 -3.89 17.72
N ILE A 213 0.26 -3.89 16.71
CA ILE A 213 -1.11 -4.42 16.80
C ILE A 213 -1.43 -5.31 15.60
N SER A 214 -2.39 -6.21 15.77
CA SER A 214 -2.97 -7.00 14.68
C SER A 214 -4.48 -6.89 14.71
N PHE A 215 -5.10 -6.72 13.55
CA PHE A 215 -6.54 -6.63 13.41
C PHE A 215 -7.03 -7.40 12.18
N CYS A 216 -8.29 -7.78 12.18
CA CYS A 216 -8.95 -8.45 11.05
C CYS A 216 -10.30 -7.81 10.70
N ASP A 217 -10.67 -6.75 11.41
CA ASP A 217 -11.87 -5.96 11.23
C ASP A 217 -11.54 -4.49 11.57
N TYR A 218 -11.94 -3.57 10.72
CA TYR A 218 -11.65 -2.14 10.87
C TYR A 218 -12.26 -1.52 12.13
N ARG A 219 -13.35 -2.11 12.68
CA ARG A 219 -13.90 -1.71 13.98
C ARG A 219 -12.92 -1.95 15.12
N GLN A 220 -12.09 -3.02 15.04
CA GLN A 220 -11.04 -3.29 16.03
C GLN A 220 -9.97 -2.20 15.99
N LEU A 221 -9.47 -1.87 14.75
CA LEU A 221 -8.49 -0.82 14.57
C LEU A 221 -9.00 0.52 15.10
N ARG A 222 -10.24 0.91 14.72
CA ARG A 222 -10.88 2.14 15.21
C ARG A 222 -10.95 2.19 16.73
N LYS A 223 -11.36 1.10 17.37
CA LYS A 223 -11.46 1.03 18.83
C LYS A 223 -10.09 1.19 19.50
N ILE A 224 -9.02 0.62 18.94
CA ILE A 224 -7.67 0.69 19.53
C ILE A 224 -7.08 2.10 19.39
N VAL A 225 -7.32 2.75 18.24
CA VAL A 225 -6.72 4.07 17.95
C VAL A 225 -7.45 5.21 18.68
N LEU A 226 -8.75 5.09 18.91
CA LEU A 226 -9.58 6.15 19.52
C LEU A 226 -9.83 5.94 21.03
N GLN A 227 -9.12 5.01 21.66
CA GLN A 227 -9.12 4.84 23.13
C GLN A 227 -8.10 5.77 23.76
#